data_2bf3acb55331d433a3460e43d1028c6f
#
_entry.id   2bf3acb55331d433a3460e43d1028c6f
#
_cell.length_a   1.000
_cell.length_b   1.000
_cell.length_c   1.000
_cell.angle_alpha   90.00
_cell.angle_beta   90.00
_cell.angle_gamma   90.00
#
_symmetry.space_group_name_H-M   'P 1'
#
loop_
_entity.id
_entity.type
_entity.pdbx_description
1 polymer ?
#
loop_
_entity_poly.entity_id
_entity_poly.type
_entity_poly.pdbx_seq_one_letter_code
_entity_poly.pdbx_strand_id
1 'polypeptide(L)'
;MRSLVAEDDATSRVVLQKFLLKYGECDIAVNGKEAVQAVKKARVERRGYDLVCMDLHMPVMDGQEAIREIRTQEAEGETLRKMKIIVTTALSDMSSITNALLGKCNGYMMKPIDIAKLQAELRDLGLVK
;
A
#
# COMPACT_ATOMS: atom_id res chain seq x y z
N MET A 1 -0.40 -9.49 -11.00
CA MET A 1 -0.45 -8.85 -9.68
C MET A 1 -1.49 -7.73 -9.68
N ARG A 2 -2.33 -7.69 -8.68
CA ARG A 2 -3.33 -6.63 -8.54
C ARG A 2 -2.92 -5.70 -7.40
N SER A 3 -2.86 -4.40 -7.64
CA SER A 3 -2.33 -3.44 -6.67
C SER A 3 -3.27 -2.27 -6.43
N LEU A 4 -3.10 -1.63 -5.28
CA LEU A 4 -3.78 -0.40 -4.90
C LEU A 4 -2.72 0.64 -4.51
N VAL A 5 -2.83 1.84 -5.05
CA VAL A 5 -1.98 2.97 -4.66
C VAL A 5 -2.84 3.98 -3.90
N ALA A 6 -2.55 4.16 -2.62
CA ALA A 6 -3.20 5.15 -1.78
C ALA A 6 -2.24 6.32 -1.59
N GLU A 7 -2.50 7.42 -2.30
CA GLU A 7 -1.59 8.56 -2.37
C GLU A 7 -2.38 9.81 -2.74
N ASP A 8 -2.29 10.87 -1.94
CA ASP A 8 -2.97 12.12 -2.24
C ASP A 8 -2.17 13.06 -3.16
N ASP A 9 -0.84 12.86 -3.24
CA ASP A 9 -0.01 13.64 -4.15
C ASP A 9 -0.09 13.08 -5.57
N ALA A 10 -0.56 13.90 -6.50
CA ALA A 10 -0.80 13.49 -7.88
C ALA A 10 0.47 13.00 -8.58
N THR A 11 1.61 13.64 -8.33
CA THR A 11 2.89 13.27 -8.97
C THR A 11 3.33 11.88 -8.53
N SER A 12 3.35 11.62 -7.23
CA SER A 12 3.73 10.30 -6.69
C SER A 12 2.75 9.23 -7.14
N ARG A 13 1.45 9.55 -7.15
CA ARG A 13 0.41 8.62 -7.57
C ARG A 13 0.59 8.17 -9.02
N VAL A 14 0.86 9.11 -9.91
CA VAL A 14 1.07 8.81 -11.34
C VAL A 14 2.31 7.93 -11.54
N VAL A 15 3.40 8.25 -10.87
CA VAL A 15 4.64 7.47 -10.96
C VAL A 15 4.41 6.02 -10.53
N LEU A 16 3.78 5.83 -9.38
CA LEU A 16 3.51 4.50 -8.85
C LEU A 16 2.54 3.72 -9.74
N GLN A 17 1.46 4.36 -10.17
CA GLN A 17 0.47 3.70 -11.02
C GLN A 17 1.07 3.26 -12.35
N LYS A 18 1.80 4.12 -13.01
CA LYS A 18 2.45 3.79 -14.30
C LYS A 18 3.35 2.59 -14.18
N PHE A 19 4.14 2.54 -13.11
CA PHE A 19 5.05 1.42 -12.89
C PHE A 19 4.28 0.13 -12.61
N LEU A 20 3.32 0.17 -11.70
CA LEU A 20 2.60 -1.02 -11.26
C LEU A 20 1.66 -1.59 -12.33
N LEU A 21 1.16 -0.75 -13.24
CA LEU A 21 0.35 -1.22 -14.37
C LEU A 21 1.10 -2.20 -15.28
N LYS A 22 2.42 -2.21 -15.24
CA LYS A 22 3.22 -3.19 -16.00
C LYS A 22 3.02 -4.62 -15.48
N TYR A 23 2.57 -4.77 -14.24
CA TYR A 23 2.44 -6.07 -13.59
C TYR A 23 1.00 -6.51 -13.38
N GLY A 24 0.02 -5.68 -13.74
CA GLY A 24 -1.39 -6.01 -13.60
C GLY A 24 -2.24 -4.79 -13.32
N GLU A 25 -3.49 -5.02 -12.89
CA GLU A 25 -4.40 -3.93 -12.55
C GLU A 25 -3.87 -3.13 -11.37
N CYS A 26 -4.03 -1.81 -11.43
CA CYS A 26 -3.64 -0.91 -10.36
C CYS A 26 -4.75 0.12 -10.13
N ASP A 27 -5.41 0.03 -8.99
CA ASP A 27 -6.45 0.96 -8.58
C ASP A 27 -5.85 2.10 -7.74
N ILE A 28 -6.59 3.19 -7.62
CA ILE A 28 -6.14 4.40 -6.94
C ILE A 28 -7.10 4.76 -5.81
N ALA A 29 -6.55 5.18 -4.68
CA ALA A 29 -7.26 5.83 -3.60
C ALA A 29 -6.52 7.13 -3.27
N VAL A 30 -7.23 8.19 -2.91
CA VAL A 30 -6.64 9.50 -2.64
C VAL A 30 -6.61 9.84 -1.14
N ASN A 31 -7.12 8.96 -0.30
CA ASN A 31 -7.03 9.07 1.16
C ASN A 31 -7.16 7.69 1.78
N GLY A 32 -6.92 7.61 3.10
CA GLY A 32 -6.95 6.33 3.81
C GLY A 32 -8.32 5.69 3.85
N LYS A 33 -9.38 6.48 3.94
CA LYS A 33 -10.74 5.95 3.96
C LYS A 33 -11.09 5.27 2.65
N GLU A 34 -10.74 5.89 1.52
CA GLU A 34 -10.93 5.27 0.21
C GLU A 34 -10.14 3.98 0.06
N ALA A 35 -8.92 3.97 0.61
CA ALA A 35 -8.09 2.76 0.58
C ALA A 35 -8.74 1.61 1.34
N VAL A 36 -9.22 1.87 2.55
CA VAL A 36 -9.91 0.86 3.36
C VAL A 36 -11.16 0.35 2.66
N GLN A 37 -11.94 1.25 2.06
CA GLN A 37 -13.15 0.88 1.30
C GLN A 37 -12.82 0.06 0.07
N ALA A 38 -11.75 0.41 -0.64
CA ALA A 38 -11.31 -0.34 -1.83
C ALA A 38 -10.89 -1.76 -1.47
N VAL A 39 -10.16 -1.92 -0.38
CA VAL A 39 -9.74 -3.24 0.12
C VAL A 39 -10.95 -4.08 0.50
N LYS A 40 -11.91 -3.50 1.23
CA LYS A 40 -13.12 -4.19 1.62
C LYS A 40 -13.93 -4.64 0.41
N LYS A 41 -14.13 -3.76 -0.56
CA LYS A 41 -14.85 -4.07 -1.79
C LYS A 41 -14.17 -5.20 -2.56
N ALA A 42 -12.85 -5.14 -2.71
CA ALA A 42 -12.09 -6.17 -3.41
C ALA A 42 -12.25 -7.54 -2.75
N ARG A 43 -12.27 -7.60 -1.43
CA ARG A 43 -12.49 -8.85 -0.69
C ARG A 43 -13.88 -9.40 -0.91
N VAL A 44 -14.90 -8.55 -0.85
CA VAL A 44 -16.30 -8.95 -1.10
C VAL A 44 -16.45 -9.53 -2.52
N GLU A 45 -15.78 -8.91 -3.49
CA GLU A 45 -15.79 -9.35 -4.88
C GLU A 45 -14.84 -10.53 -5.16
N ARG A 46 -14.11 -11.00 -4.14
CA ARG A 46 -13.10 -12.06 -4.24
C ARG A 46 -12.01 -11.74 -5.25
N ARG A 47 -11.64 -10.46 -5.31
CA ARG A 47 -10.58 -9.92 -6.17
C ARG A 47 -9.63 -9.09 -5.33
N GLY A 48 -9.09 -9.71 -4.27
CA GLY A 48 -8.19 -9.03 -3.33
C GLY A 48 -6.92 -8.49 -3.97
N TYR A 49 -6.36 -7.45 -3.34
CA TYR A 49 -5.09 -6.90 -3.77
C TYR A 49 -3.92 -7.74 -3.28
N ASP A 50 -2.91 -7.85 -4.11
CA ASP A 50 -1.63 -8.48 -3.73
C ASP A 50 -0.72 -7.48 -3.03
N LEU A 51 -0.80 -6.20 -3.45
CA LEU A 51 0.05 -5.12 -2.96
C LEU A 51 -0.76 -3.86 -2.73
N VAL A 52 -0.47 -3.19 -1.62
CA VAL A 52 -0.94 -1.82 -1.36
C VAL A 52 0.28 -0.94 -1.12
N CYS A 53 0.41 0.14 -1.90
CA CYS A 53 1.36 1.20 -1.62
C CYS A 53 0.61 2.30 -0.87
N MET A 54 1.01 2.56 0.38
CA MET A 54 0.27 3.43 1.29
C MET A 54 1.11 4.62 1.72
N ASP A 55 0.67 5.82 1.32
CA ASP A 55 1.22 7.05 1.87
C ASP A 55 0.69 7.25 3.30
N LEU A 56 1.51 7.76 4.18
CA LEU A 56 1.13 7.95 5.57
C LEU A 56 0.42 9.27 5.82
N HIS A 57 0.74 10.31 5.05
CA HIS A 57 0.15 11.63 5.24
C HIS A 57 -0.94 11.90 4.18
N MET A 58 -2.16 11.57 4.55
CA MET A 58 -3.32 11.79 3.68
C MET A 58 -4.45 12.43 4.48
N PRO A 59 -5.32 13.22 3.81
CA PRO A 59 -6.48 13.78 4.49
C PRO A 59 -7.53 12.71 4.81
N VAL A 60 -8.50 13.04 5.64
CA VAL A 60 -9.64 12.22 6.05
C VAL A 60 -9.23 11.10 6.98
N MET A 61 -8.36 10.20 6.53
CA MET A 61 -7.80 9.11 7.32
C MET A 61 -6.34 8.92 6.88
N ASP A 62 -5.40 8.97 7.81
CA ASP A 62 -3.99 8.78 7.47
C ASP A 62 -3.65 7.31 7.18
N GLY A 63 -2.44 7.10 6.67
CA GLY A 63 -2.02 5.76 6.27
C GLY A 63 -1.84 4.80 7.44
N GLN A 64 -1.44 5.28 8.62
CA GLN A 64 -1.29 4.41 9.80
C GLN A 64 -2.63 3.83 10.22
N GLU A 65 -3.65 4.66 10.29
CA GLU A 65 -5.00 4.22 10.64
C GLU A 65 -5.55 3.27 9.59
N ALA A 66 -5.34 3.59 8.30
CA ALA A 66 -5.78 2.75 7.20
C ALA A 66 -5.14 1.36 7.26
N ILE A 67 -3.84 1.29 7.54
CA ILE A 67 -3.13 0.00 7.66
C ILE A 67 -3.70 -0.82 8.80
N ARG A 68 -3.96 -0.21 9.96
CA ARG A 68 -4.54 -0.92 11.09
C ARG A 68 -5.91 -1.51 10.74
N GLU A 69 -6.75 -0.73 10.07
CA GLU A 69 -8.08 -1.21 9.67
C GLU A 69 -7.99 -2.32 8.62
N ILE A 70 -7.08 -2.21 7.66
CA ILE A 70 -6.86 -3.26 6.66
C ILE A 70 -6.43 -4.57 7.32
N ARG A 71 -5.49 -4.51 8.26
CA ARG A 71 -5.04 -5.70 8.96
C ARG A 71 -6.12 -6.31 9.85
N THR A 72 -6.96 -5.46 10.45
CA THR A 72 -8.11 -5.92 11.23
C THR A 72 -9.11 -6.66 10.34
N GLN A 73 -9.40 -6.14 9.16
CA GLN A 73 -10.27 -6.82 8.19
C GLN A 73 -9.71 -8.18 7.77
N GLU A 74 -8.41 -8.26 7.54
CA GLU A 74 -7.77 -9.54 7.19
C GLU A 74 -7.90 -10.56 8.31
N ALA A 75 -7.72 -10.12 9.56
CA ALA A 75 -7.81 -11.00 10.72
C ALA A 75 -9.23 -11.51 10.97
N GLU A 76 -10.25 -10.71 10.64
CA GLU A 76 -11.66 -11.06 10.80
C GLU A 76 -12.20 -11.91 9.65
N GLY A 77 -11.52 -11.89 8.51
CA GLY A 77 -11.95 -12.61 7.30
C GLY A 77 -11.32 -13.99 7.19
N GLU A 78 -11.84 -14.77 6.24
CA GLU A 78 -11.32 -16.10 5.92
C GLU A 78 -10.18 -16.02 4.89
N THR A 79 -9.39 -14.95 4.95
CA THR A 79 -8.34 -14.72 3.98
C THR A 79 -7.11 -15.54 4.33
N LEU A 80 -6.76 -16.49 3.47
CA LEU A 80 -5.57 -17.31 3.62
C LEU A 80 -4.30 -16.56 3.22
N ARG A 81 -4.44 -15.48 2.45
CA ARG A 81 -3.32 -14.74 1.88
C ARG A 81 -3.42 -13.28 2.29
N LYS A 82 -2.43 -12.81 3.03
CA LYS A 82 -2.33 -11.41 3.43
C LYS A 82 -1.71 -10.59 2.31
N MET A 83 -2.27 -9.40 2.04
CA MET A 83 -1.68 -8.50 1.07
C MET A 83 -0.36 -7.92 1.61
N LYS A 84 0.55 -7.62 0.71
CA LYS A 84 1.78 -6.92 1.06
C LYS A 84 1.50 -5.43 1.10
N ILE A 85 2.02 -4.74 2.11
CA ILE A 85 1.87 -3.29 2.24
C ILE A 85 3.25 -2.65 2.24
N ILE A 86 3.48 -1.75 1.30
CA ILE A 86 4.67 -0.90 1.25
C ILE A 86 4.25 0.51 1.63
N VAL A 87 4.84 1.04 2.69
CA VAL A 87 4.58 2.41 3.14
C VAL A 87 5.48 3.37 2.38
N THR A 88 4.89 4.44 1.85
CA THR A 88 5.65 5.53 1.23
C THR A 88 5.61 6.74 2.14
N THR A 89 6.75 7.37 2.40
CA THR A 89 6.83 8.43 3.40
C THR A 89 8.01 9.36 3.16
N ALA A 90 7.97 10.56 3.77
CA ALA A 90 9.09 11.47 3.77
C ALA A 90 10.16 10.99 4.76
N LEU A 91 11.42 11.32 4.49
CA LEU A 91 12.55 10.93 5.33
C LEU A 91 12.36 11.32 6.80
N SER A 92 11.81 12.52 7.05
CA SER A 92 11.60 13.03 8.40
C SER A 92 10.69 12.17 9.28
N ASP A 93 9.86 11.33 8.67
CA ASP A 93 8.87 10.54 9.38
C ASP A 93 9.29 9.08 9.60
N MET A 94 10.39 8.65 8.97
CA MET A 94 10.76 7.23 8.94
C MET A 94 10.94 6.58 10.30
N SER A 95 11.65 7.23 11.21
CA SER A 95 11.98 6.61 12.50
C SER A 95 10.77 6.40 13.40
N SER A 96 9.90 7.42 13.51
CA SER A 96 8.70 7.32 14.36
C SER A 96 7.68 6.34 13.79
N ILE A 97 7.56 6.28 12.48
CA ILE A 97 6.60 5.46 11.77
C ILE A 97 6.99 3.99 11.79
N THR A 98 8.28 3.69 11.64
CA THR A 98 8.78 2.32 11.65
C THR A 98 8.37 1.60 12.93
N ASN A 99 8.51 2.26 14.08
CA ASN A 99 8.11 1.68 15.35
C ASN A 99 6.60 1.48 15.46
N ALA A 100 5.82 2.48 15.01
CA ALA A 100 4.36 2.43 15.11
C ALA A 100 3.74 1.33 14.23
N LEU A 101 4.38 0.99 13.12
CA LEU A 101 3.88 0.02 12.14
C LEU A 101 4.64 -1.29 12.14
N LEU A 102 5.48 -1.53 13.14
CA LEU A 102 6.28 -2.75 13.22
C LEU A 102 5.38 -3.99 13.15
N GLY A 103 5.67 -4.87 12.20
CA GLY A 103 4.89 -6.07 11.97
C GLY A 103 3.58 -5.90 11.20
N LYS A 104 3.20 -4.65 10.87
CA LYS A 104 1.94 -4.36 10.16
C LYS A 104 2.14 -4.07 8.67
N CYS A 105 3.33 -3.69 8.27
CA CYS A 105 3.67 -3.48 6.86
C CYS A 105 4.87 -4.34 6.48
N ASN A 106 5.07 -4.48 5.18
CA ASN A 106 6.09 -5.38 4.63
C ASN A 106 7.31 -4.64 4.10
N GLY A 107 7.22 -3.34 3.93
CA GLY A 107 8.34 -2.53 3.47
C GLY A 107 8.06 -1.05 3.57
N TYR A 108 9.10 -0.27 3.42
CA TYR A 108 9.05 1.18 3.49
C TYR A 108 9.83 1.76 2.30
N MET A 109 9.32 2.84 1.74
CA MET A 109 10.03 3.59 0.72
C MET A 109 9.97 5.07 1.01
N MET A 110 11.10 5.74 0.90
CA MET A 110 11.16 7.18 1.05
C MET A 110 10.79 7.87 -0.26
N LYS A 111 10.12 9.01 -0.14
CA LYS A 111 9.87 9.89 -1.27
C LYS A 111 11.10 10.79 -1.51
N PRO A 112 11.43 11.11 -2.75
CA PRO A 112 10.74 10.72 -4.00
C PRO A 112 10.95 9.24 -4.35
N ILE A 113 9.94 8.66 -4.98
CA ILE A 113 9.95 7.22 -5.29
C ILE A 113 11.03 6.89 -6.33
N ASP A 114 11.93 5.99 -5.96
CA ASP A 114 12.95 5.43 -6.85
C ASP A 114 12.42 4.13 -7.43
N ILE A 115 12.18 4.10 -8.71
CA ILE A 115 11.57 2.93 -9.38
C ILE A 115 12.46 1.68 -9.29
N ALA A 116 13.78 1.84 -9.35
CA ALA A 116 14.69 0.70 -9.22
C ALA A 116 14.60 0.07 -7.83
N LYS A 117 14.48 0.89 -6.78
CA LYS A 117 14.30 0.41 -5.42
C LYS A 117 12.94 -0.25 -5.24
N LEU A 118 11.89 0.32 -5.82
CA LEU A 118 10.56 -0.27 -5.77
C LEU A 118 10.56 -1.64 -6.45
N GLN A 119 11.19 -1.76 -7.60
CA GLN A 119 11.28 -3.03 -8.32
C GLN A 119 12.01 -4.09 -7.48
N ALA A 120 13.12 -3.72 -6.83
CA ALA A 120 13.86 -4.62 -5.95
C ALA A 120 13.00 -5.07 -4.77
N GLU A 121 12.24 -4.14 -4.17
CA GLU A 121 11.35 -4.45 -3.06
C GLU A 121 10.26 -5.44 -3.47
N LEU A 122 9.67 -5.27 -4.65
CA LEU A 122 8.65 -6.18 -5.16
C LEU A 122 9.21 -7.59 -5.37
N ARG A 123 10.46 -7.70 -5.82
CA ARG A 123 11.13 -9.00 -5.96
C ARG A 123 11.39 -9.64 -4.61
N ASP A 124 11.87 -8.87 -3.64
CA ASP A 124 12.13 -9.35 -2.29
C ASP A 124 10.86 -9.85 -1.61
N LEU A 125 9.73 -9.23 -1.91
CA LEU A 125 8.43 -9.64 -1.37
C LEU A 125 7.80 -10.81 -2.14
N GLY A 126 8.44 -11.26 -3.22
CA GLY A 126 7.93 -12.37 -4.02
C GLY A 126 6.76 -12.00 -4.91
N LEU A 127 6.50 -10.72 -5.14
CA LEU A 127 5.38 -10.26 -5.95
C LEU A 127 5.67 -10.28 -7.44
N VAL A 128 6.92 -10.15 -7.82
CA VAL A 128 7.38 -10.21 -9.22
C VAL A 128 8.67 -11.03 -9.28
N LYS A 129 9.00 -11.49 -10.46
CA LYS A 129 10.22 -12.31 -10.68
C LYS A 129 11.45 -11.47 -10.95
#